data_accca69371509f2e290016fcd3525fd3
#
_entry.id   accca69371509f2e290016fcd3525fd3
#
_cell.length_a   1.000
_cell.length_b   1.000
_cell.length_c   1.000
_cell.angle_alpha   90.00
_cell.angle_beta   90.00
_cell.angle_gamma   90.00
#
_symmetry.space_group_name_H-M   'P 1'
#
loop_
_entity.id
_entity.type
_entity.pdbx_description
1 polymer ?
#
loop_
_entity_poly.entity_id
_entity_poly.type
_entity_poly.pdbx_seq_one_letter_code
_entity_poly.pdbx_strand_id
1 'polypeptide(L)'
;GGTTEDWEKLKLSKSKEFLANQNTNDKIKSGIGMKDALVFALALPKYKDAVIPRAKFTHYALEPEKDPDKAEAFRLALGYTKENADELIKQIYENLPYYDAIEKGDRGWGMTYEVIMDITGPNGKTAKVLTAWIDDNASGEMRLTTVHVD
;
A
#
# COMPACT_ATOMS: atom_id res chain seq x y z
N GLY A 1 15.63 -14.39 -6.36
CA GLY A 1 15.49 -13.65 -5.77
C GLY A 1 16.24 -13.04 -4.68
N GLY A 2 16.43 -13.17 -3.68
CA GLY A 2 16.89 -12.52 -2.49
C GLY A 2 18.20 -11.79 -2.60
N THR A 3 18.27 -10.84 -3.47
CA THR A 3 19.47 -10.01 -3.51
C THR A 3 19.46 -9.04 -2.36
N THR A 4 20.63 -8.57 -1.97
CA THR A 4 20.73 -7.75 -0.78
C THR A 4 20.16 -6.34 -0.95
N GLU A 5 20.36 -5.74 -2.10
CA GLU A 5 19.82 -4.39 -2.32
C GLU A 5 18.34 -4.42 -2.44
N ASP A 6 17.85 -5.50 -2.98
CA ASP A 6 16.43 -5.75 -2.99
C ASP A 6 16.04 -6.49 -1.73
N TRP A 7 17.03 -6.82 -0.91
CA TRP A 7 16.80 -7.65 0.25
C TRP A 7 15.70 -7.10 1.15
N GLU A 8 15.70 -5.81 1.38
CA GLU A 8 14.67 -5.22 2.23
C GLU A 8 13.31 -5.40 1.63
N LYS A 9 13.19 -5.19 0.33
CA LYS A 9 11.94 -5.40 -0.37
C LYS A 9 11.58 -6.87 -0.43
N LEU A 10 12.53 -7.71 -0.77
CA LEU A 10 12.30 -9.14 -0.86
C LEU A 10 11.98 -9.74 0.49
N LYS A 11 12.66 -9.29 1.50
CA LYS A 11 12.40 -9.71 2.86
C LYS A 11 10.96 -9.41 3.23
N LEU A 12 10.50 -8.21 2.89
CA LEU A 12 9.16 -7.80 3.20
C LEU A 12 8.13 -8.57 2.40
N SER A 13 8.40 -8.82 1.14
CA SER A 13 7.40 -9.45 0.29
C SER A 13 7.33 -10.97 0.45
N LYS A 14 8.48 -11.62 0.53
CA LYS A 14 8.50 -13.09 0.56
C LYS A 14 8.10 -13.68 1.90
N SER A 15 8.40 -12.99 2.97
CA SER A 15 8.02 -13.48 4.30
C SER A 15 6.53 -13.63 4.45
N LYS A 16 5.77 -12.78 3.77
CA LYS A 16 4.32 -12.87 3.84
C LYS A 16 3.79 -14.13 3.17
N GLU A 17 4.41 -14.55 2.09
CA GLU A 17 4.05 -15.80 1.45
C GLU A 17 4.28 -16.96 2.39
N PHE A 18 5.36 -16.91 3.14
CA PHE A 18 5.68 -17.97 4.07
C PHE A 18 4.59 -18.13 5.12
N LEU A 19 4.13 -17.04 5.70
CA LEU A 19 3.10 -17.10 6.73
C LEU A 19 1.71 -17.34 6.16
N ALA A 20 1.50 -16.96 4.91
CA ALA A 20 0.17 -16.93 4.34
C ALA A 20 -0.43 -18.27 4.02
N ASN A 21 0.35 -19.34 3.96
CA ASN A 21 -0.22 -20.59 3.49
C ASN A 21 0.57 -21.81 3.89
N GLN A 22 -0.05 -22.94 3.64
CA GLN A 22 0.51 -24.26 3.88
C GLN A 22 1.71 -24.54 3.00
N ASN A 23 1.88 -23.78 1.97
CA ASN A 23 3.00 -23.95 1.06
C ASN A 23 4.29 -23.39 1.63
N THR A 24 4.25 -22.97 2.86
CA THR A 24 5.42 -22.48 3.56
C THR A 24 6.63 -23.38 3.36
N ASN A 25 6.45 -24.68 3.55
CA ASN A 25 7.54 -25.63 3.38
C ASN A 25 7.99 -25.74 1.94
N ASP A 26 7.05 -25.64 1.01
CA ASP A 26 7.37 -25.71 -0.41
C ASP A 26 8.16 -24.47 -0.84
N LYS A 27 7.79 -23.32 -0.32
CA LYS A 27 8.52 -22.09 -0.62
C LYS A 27 9.93 -22.13 -0.08
N ILE A 28 10.10 -22.68 1.10
CA ILE A 28 11.42 -22.87 1.68
C ILE A 28 12.24 -23.78 0.78
N LYS A 29 11.62 -24.87 0.32
CA LYS A 29 12.31 -25.84 -0.56
C LYS A 29 12.69 -25.22 -1.87
N SER A 30 11.92 -24.25 -2.36
CA SER A 30 12.23 -23.59 -3.62
C SER A 30 13.18 -22.41 -3.44
N GLY A 31 13.75 -22.25 -2.28
CA GLY A 31 14.79 -21.25 -2.05
C GLY A 31 14.32 -19.93 -1.49
N ILE A 32 13.03 -19.82 -1.18
CA ILE A 32 12.51 -18.61 -0.52
C ILE A 32 12.73 -18.76 0.96
N GLY A 33 13.46 -17.83 1.57
CA GLY A 33 13.71 -17.88 2.99
C GLY A 33 12.46 -17.63 3.81
N MET A 34 12.43 -18.22 4.99
CA MET A 34 11.32 -18.03 5.92
C MET A 34 11.07 -16.56 6.22
N LYS A 35 12.13 -15.82 6.42
CA LYS A 35 12.06 -14.41 6.73
C LYS A 35 11.39 -13.62 5.60
N ASP A 36 11.70 -13.95 4.37
CA ASP A 36 11.12 -13.29 3.21
C ASP A 36 9.64 -13.62 3.09
N ALA A 37 9.29 -14.87 3.32
CA ALA A 37 7.91 -15.30 3.23
C ALA A 37 7.03 -14.64 4.28
N LEU A 38 7.57 -14.37 5.46
CA LEU A 38 6.83 -13.69 6.53
C LEU A 38 6.37 -12.31 6.12
N VAL A 39 7.22 -11.59 5.41
CA VAL A 39 6.86 -10.23 5.01
C VAL A 39 5.73 -10.22 3.99
N PHE A 40 5.73 -11.16 3.04
CA PHE A 40 4.62 -11.28 2.10
C PHE A 40 3.31 -11.55 2.82
N ALA A 41 3.35 -12.35 3.89
CA ALA A 41 2.14 -12.70 4.63
C ALA A 41 1.49 -11.52 5.32
N LEU A 42 2.22 -10.42 5.54
CA LEU A 42 1.72 -9.24 6.21
C LEU A 42 1.22 -8.16 5.25
N ALA A 43 1.34 -8.38 3.95
CA ALA A 43 0.85 -7.42 2.96
C ALA A 43 -0.67 -7.34 2.97
N LEU A 44 -1.19 -6.25 2.44
CA LEU A 44 -2.63 -6.09 2.27
C LEU A 44 -3.21 -7.28 1.52
N PRO A 45 -4.23 -7.94 2.06
CA PRO A 45 -4.90 -9.03 1.33
C PRO A 45 -5.39 -8.51 -0.01
N LYS A 46 -5.34 -9.36 -1.03
CA LYS A 46 -5.80 -9.03 -2.38
C LYS A 46 -5.08 -7.83 -2.99
N TYR A 47 -3.86 -7.53 -2.53
CA TYR A 47 -3.16 -6.33 -3.00
C TYR A 47 -2.94 -6.33 -4.51
N LYS A 48 -2.84 -7.49 -5.13
CA LYS A 48 -2.61 -7.59 -6.58
C LYS A 48 -3.81 -7.09 -7.38
N ASP A 49 -4.99 -7.17 -6.81
CA ASP A 49 -6.23 -6.74 -7.46
C ASP A 49 -6.86 -5.56 -6.74
N ALA A 50 -6.12 -4.90 -5.88
CA ALA A 50 -6.63 -3.77 -5.13
C ALA A 50 -7.02 -2.63 -6.07
N VAL A 51 -8.13 -1.97 -5.74
CA VAL A 51 -8.69 -0.90 -6.57
C VAL A 51 -8.39 0.45 -5.93
N ILE A 52 -7.79 1.33 -6.71
CA ILE A 52 -7.56 2.72 -6.29
C ILE A 52 -8.40 3.62 -7.19
N PRO A 53 -9.56 4.11 -6.72
CA PRO A 53 -10.36 5.02 -7.51
C PRO A 53 -9.60 6.34 -7.70
N ARG A 54 -9.32 6.71 -8.94
CA ARG A 54 -8.55 7.91 -9.26
C ARG A 54 -9.18 9.16 -8.67
N ALA A 55 -10.50 9.18 -8.58
CA ALA A 55 -11.23 10.31 -8.01
C ALA A 55 -10.88 10.58 -6.54
N LYS A 56 -10.42 9.57 -5.80
CA LYS A 56 -9.98 9.77 -4.42
C LYS A 56 -8.81 10.75 -4.34
N PHE A 57 -8.08 10.90 -5.43
CA PHE A 57 -6.95 11.83 -5.52
C PHE A 57 -7.36 13.13 -6.19
N THR A 58 -7.93 13.05 -7.39
CA THR A 58 -8.20 14.23 -8.18
C THR A 58 -9.37 15.06 -7.66
N HIS A 59 -10.33 14.42 -6.99
CA HIS A 59 -11.50 15.12 -6.47
C HIS A 59 -11.47 15.30 -4.95
N TYR A 60 -10.50 14.71 -4.27
CA TYR A 60 -10.43 14.76 -2.80
C TYR A 60 -9.03 15.06 -2.29
N ALA A 61 -8.15 14.07 -2.22
CA ALA A 61 -6.88 14.20 -1.52
C ALA A 61 -5.95 15.27 -2.10
N LEU A 62 -6.00 15.48 -3.40
CA LEU A 62 -5.16 16.45 -4.09
C LEU A 62 -5.94 17.67 -4.58
N GLU A 63 -7.21 17.77 -4.22
CA GLU A 63 -8.05 18.88 -4.60
C GLU A 63 -8.11 19.92 -3.47
N PRO A 64 -7.47 21.09 -3.64
CA PRO A 64 -7.41 22.10 -2.57
C PRO A 64 -8.77 22.63 -2.17
N GLU A 65 -9.73 22.66 -3.08
CA GLU A 65 -11.08 23.15 -2.76
C GLU A 65 -11.88 22.17 -1.92
N LYS A 66 -11.53 20.89 -1.99
CA LYS A 66 -12.24 19.85 -1.25
C LYS A 66 -11.59 19.58 0.11
N ASP A 67 -10.28 19.49 0.12
CA ASP A 67 -9.52 19.21 1.34
C ASP A 67 -8.20 19.99 1.27
N PRO A 68 -8.25 21.28 1.61
CA PRO A 68 -7.07 22.14 1.46
C PRO A 68 -5.88 21.68 2.28
N ASP A 69 -6.12 21.18 3.49
CA ASP A 69 -5.01 20.76 4.36
C ASP A 69 -4.32 19.52 3.81
N LYS A 70 -5.11 18.55 3.35
CA LYS A 70 -4.57 17.32 2.80
C LYS A 70 -3.83 17.58 1.49
N ALA A 71 -4.43 18.40 0.61
CA ALA A 71 -3.81 18.74 -0.66
C ALA A 71 -2.50 19.50 -0.46
N GLU A 72 -2.48 20.42 0.49
CA GLU A 72 -1.28 21.18 0.80
C GLU A 72 -0.19 20.29 1.36
N ALA A 73 -0.55 19.32 2.21
CA ALA A 73 0.40 18.39 2.78
C ALA A 73 1.09 17.58 1.67
N PHE A 74 0.32 17.08 0.69
CA PHE A 74 0.91 16.36 -0.43
C PHE A 74 1.81 17.24 -1.27
N ARG A 75 1.39 18.46 -1.52
CA ARG A 75 2.17 19.40 -2.33
C ARG A 75 3.50 19.75 -1.65
N LEU A 76 3.44 20.09 -0.38
CA LEU A 76 4.65 20.50 0.35
C LEU A 76 5.59 19.35 0.64
N ALA A 77 5.05 18.22 1.08
CA ALA A 77 5.90 17.09 1.46
C ALA A 77 6.52 16.39 0.26
N LEU A 78 5.79 16.28 -0.84
CA LEU A 78 6.19 15.41 -1.95
C LEU A 78 6.13 16.07 -3.32
N GLY A 79 5.42 17.18 -3.46
CA GLY A 79 5.25 17.83 -4.77
C GLY A 79 4.14 17.22 -5.61
N TYR A 80 3.24 16.45 -5.01
CA TYR A 80 2.11 15.89 -5.74
C TYR A 80 0.93 16.85 -5.75
N THR A 81 0.33 16.99 -6.94
CA THR A 81 -0.88 17.75 -7.18
C THR A 81 -1.80 16.92 -8.06
N LYS A 82 -2.95 17.47 -8.43
CA LYS A 82 -3.89 16.76 -9.32
C LYS A 82 -3.25 16.38 -10.64
N GLU A 83 -2.33 17.19 -11.12
CA GLU A 83 -1.70 17.00 -12.43
C GLU A 83 -0.83 15.75 -12.51
N ASN A 84 -0.27 15.33 -11.39
CA ASN A 84 0.58 14.15 -11.37
C ASN A 84 0.03 13.04 -10.45
N ALA A 85 -1.27 13.02 -10.25
CA ALA A 85 -1.94 12.03 -9.42
C ALA A 85 -1.65 10.60 -9.85
N ASP A 86 -1.54 10.36 -11.15
CA ASP A 86 -1.32 9.01 -11.66
C ASP A 86 0.03 8.44 -11.22
N GLU A 87 1.03 9.30 -11.08
CA GLU A 87 2.35 8.86 -10.61
C GLU A 87 2.29 8.41 -9.14
N LEU A 88 1.51 9.12 -8.33
CA LEU A 88 1.33 8.76 -6.94
C LEU A 88 0.59 7.42 -6.83
N ILE A 89 -0.47 7.26 -7.60
CA ILE A 89 -1.25 6.02 -7.62
C ILE A 89 -0.36 4.84 -8.02
N LYS A 90 0.45 5.03 -9.05
CA LYS A 90 1.37 3.99 -9.51
C LYS A 90 2.32 3.58 -8.39
N GLN A 91 2.88 4.56 -7.69
CA GLN A 91 3.83 4.27 -6.63
C GLN A 91 3.17 3.54 -5.46
N ILE A 92 1.92 3.88 -5.16
CA ILE A 92 1.17 3.17 -4.12
C ILE A 92 1.01 1.70 -4.50
N TYR A 93 0.60 1.41 -5.73
CA TYR A 93 0.47 0.03 -6.19
C TYR A 93 1.80 -0.71 -6.10
N GLU A 94 2.88 -0.07 -6.51
CA GLU A 94 4.20 -0.69 -6.51
C GLU A 94 4.67 -1.00 -5.09
N ASN A 95 4.26 -0.20 -4.13
CA ASN A 95 4.70 -0.36 -2.75
C ASN A 95 3.85 -1.34 -1.95
N LEU A 96 2.62 -1.59 -2.34
CA LEU A 96 1.71 -2.42 -1.54
C LEU A 96 2.29 -3.77 -1.09
N PRO A 97 3.01 -4.52 -1.94
CA PRO A 97 3.52 -5.81 -1.49
C PRO A 97 4.64 -5.71 -0.45
N TYR A 98 5.21 -4.55 -0.25
CA TYR A 98 6.40 -4.40 0.58
C TYR A 98 6.15 -3.78 1.95
N TYR A 99 4.92 -3.37 2.24
CA TYR A 99 4.59 -2.73 3.51
C TYR A 99 3.48 -3.49 4.21
N ASP A 100 3.54 -3.54 5.53
CA ASP A 100 2.57 -4.25 6.34
C ASP A 100 1.21 -3.57 6.32
N ALA A 101 0.16 -4.39 6.26
CA ALA A 101 -1.20 -3.91 6.43
C ALA A 101 -1.64 -4.22 7.85
N ILE A 102 -2.28 -3.26 8.48
CA ILE A 102 -2.77 -3.39 9.85
C ILE A 102 -4.29 -3.42 9.81
N GLU A 103 -4.88 -4.47 10.37
CA GLU A 103 -6.33 -4.56 10.46
C GLU A 103 -6.85 -3.51 11.42
N LYS A 104 -7.89 -2.80 10.99
CA LYS A 104 -8.49 -1.72 11.78
C LYS A 104 -9.91 -2.02 12.21
N GLY A 105 -10.47 -3.15 11.78
CA GLY A 105 -11.80 -3.59 12.19
C GLY A 105 -12.81 -3.60 11.06
N ASP A 106 -13.96 -4.24 11.35
CA ASP A 106 -15.05 -4.37 10.41
C ASP A 106 -16.29 -3.75 11.04
N ARG A 107 -16.85 -2.74 10.38
CA ARG A 107 -18.04 -2.04 10.88
C ARG A 107 -19.31 -2.47 10.17
N GLY A 108 -19.27 -3.60 9.48
CA GLY A 108 -20.44 -4.14 8.80
C GLY A 108 -20.34 -4.13 7.29
N TRP A 109 -19.35 -3.43 6.73
CA TRP A 109 -19.17 -3.33 5.28
C TRP A 109 -17.96 -4.09 4.76
N GLY A 110 -17.13 -4.56 5.66
CA GLY A 110 -15.93 -5.30 5.34
C GLY A 110 -14.79 -4.92 6.27
N MET A 111 -13.79 -5.80 6.34
CA MET A 111 -12.60 -5.54 7.15
C MET A 111 -11.84 -4.36 6.58
N THR A 112 -11.42 -3.45 7.46
CA THR A 112 -10.63 -2.29 7.04
C THR A 112 -9.17 -2.46 7.45
N TYR A 113 -8.30 -1.81 6.68
CA TYR A 113 -6.86 -1.90 6.86
C TYR A 113 -6.20 -0.55 6.65
N GLU A 114 -5.03 -0.40 7.24
CA GLU A 114 -4.16 0.74 6.95
C GLU A 114 -2.80 0.23 6.53
N VAL A 115 -2.22 0.86 5.51
CA VAL A 115 -0.85 0.60 5.08
C VAL A 115 -0.15 1.96 5.04
N ILE A 116 0.87 2.10 5.87
CA ILE A 116 1.69 3.32 5.88
C ILE A 116 2.96 2.99 5.11
N MET A 117 3.26 3.77 4.09
CA MET A 117 4.39 3.49 3.22
C MET A 117 5.20 4.74 2.97
N ASP A 118 6.48 4.55 2.65
CA ASP A 118 7.33 5.65 2.24
C ASP A 118 7.09 5.92 0.77
N ILE A 119 6.80 7.17 0.44
CA ILE A 119 6.58 7.61 -0.94
C ILE A 119 7.62 8.68 -1.23
N THR A 120 8.25 8.58 -2.40
CA THR A 120 9.16 9.61 -2.88
C THR A 120 8.46 10.40 -3.95
N GLY A 121 8.34 11.70 -3.73
CA GLY A 121 7.62 12.58 -4.64
C GLY A 121 8.48 13.15 -5.75
N PRO A 122 7.85 13.84 -6.70
CA PRO A 122 8.59 14.47 -7.79
C PRO A 122 9.51 15.60 -7.33
N ASN A 123 9.33 16.10 -6.12
CA ASN A 123 10.26 17.11 -5.57
C ASN A 123 11.51 16.48 -4.96
N GLY A 124 11.67 15.15 -5.03
CA GLY A 124 12.83 14.45 -4.51
C GLY A 124 12.76 14.12 -3.03
N LYS A 125 11.72 14.55 -2.34
CA LYS A 125 11.56 14.25 -0.91
C LYS A 125 10.79 12.97 -0.71
N THR A 126 11.02 12.35 0.45
CA THR A 126 10.32 11.12 0.85
C THR A 126 9.53 11.40 2.11
N ALA A 127 8.30 10.94 2.15
CA ALA A 127 7.43 11.10 3.29
C ALA A 127 6.58 9.86 3.47
N LYS A 128 6.09 9.65 4.69
CA LYS A 128 5.17 8.55 4.95
C LYS A 128 3.77 8.95 4.52
N VAL A 129 3.12 8.03 3.83
CA VAL A 129 1.75 8.22 3.35
C VAL A 129 0.90 7.10 3.92
N LEU A 130 -0.18 7.47 4.58
CA LEU A 130 -1.14 6.51 5.09
C LEU A 130 -2.17 6.24 4.01
N THR A 131 -2.37 4.95 3.71
CA THR A 131 -3.42 4.51 2.80
C THR A 131 -4.38 3.65 3.59
N ALA A 132 -5.67 3.92 3.46
CA ALA A 132 -6.70 3.16 4.17
C ALA A 132 -7.54 2.41 3.15
N TRP A 133 -7.90 1.18 3.50
CA TRP A 133 -8.51 0.23 2.58
C TRP A 133 -9.68 -0.49 3.23
N ILE A 134 -10.60 -0.97 2.40
CA ILE A 134 -11.67 -1.85 2.84
C ILE A 134 -11.76 -3.06 1.92
N ASP A 135 -11.89 -4.23 2.54
CA ASP A 135 -12.24 -5.45 1.80
C ASP A 135 -13.76 -5.45 1.73
N ASP A 136 -14.28 -4.86 0.68
CA ASP A 136 -15.70 -4.53 0.56
C ASP A 136 -16.54 -5.80 0.41
N ASN A 137 -17.41 -6.06 1.38
CA ASN A 137 -18.28 -7.24 1.35
C ASN A 137 -19.19 -7.26 0.12
N ALA A 138 -19.63 -6.10 -0.32
CA ALA A 138 -20.59 -6.02 -1.42
C ALA A 138 -19.97 -6.37 -2.77
N SER A 139 -18.75 -5.90 -3.01
CA SER A 139 -18.08 -6.13 -4.30
C SER A 139 -17.03 -7.23 -4.25
N GLY A 140 -16.55 -7.57 -3.07
CA GLY A 140 -15.45 -8.50 -2.92
C GLY A 140 -14.09 -7.89 -3.24
N GLU A 141 -14.04 -6.59 -3.49
CA GLU A 141 -12.81 -5.90 -3.86
C GLU A 141 -12.13 -5.28 -2.65
N MET A 142 -10.80 -5.28 -2.67
CA MET A 142 -10.01 -4.47 -1.75
C MET A 142 -9.91 -3.09 -2.38
N ARG A 143 -10.46 -2.06 -1.73
CA ARG A 143 -10.56 -0.73 -2.32
C ARG A 143 -10.00 0.33 -1.39
N LEU A 144 -9.27 1.28 -1.98
CA LEU A 144 -8.77 2.44 -1.24
C LEU A 144 -9.94 3.32 -0.82
N THR A 145 -9.98 3.69 0.46
CA THR A 145 -11.02 4.57 0.99
C THR A 145 -10.50 5.97 1.26
N THR A 146 -9.26 6.10 1.73
CA THR A 146 -8.67 7.42 1.95
C THR A 146 -7.15 7.33 1.89
N VAL A 147 -6.52 8.47 1.72
CA VAL A 147 -5.07 8.58 1.63
C VAL A 147 -4.66 9.98 2.12
N HIS A 148 -3.59 10.04 2.89
CA HIS A 148 -3.04 11.33 3.32
C HIS A 148 -1.58 11.18 3.74
N VAL A 149 -0.86 12.29 3.76
CA VAL A 149 0.50 12.32 4.30
C VAL A 149 0.39 12.11 5.81
N ASP A 150 1.15 11.15 6.30
CA ASP A 150 1.08 10.77 7.71
C ASP A 150 1.92 11.69 8.59
#